data_d0ca0e0a06cfac857f03b772c9b7a8fa
#
_entry.id   d0ca0e0a06cfac857f03b772c9b7a8fa
#
_cell.length_a   1.000
_cell.length_b   1.000
_cell.length_c   1.000
_cell.angle_alpha   90.00
_cell.angle_beta   90.00
_cell.angle_gamma   90.00
#
_symmetry.space_group_name_H-M   'P 1'
#
loop_
_entity.id
_entity.type
_entity.pdbx_description
1 polymer ?
#
loop_
_entity_poly.entity_id
_entity_poly.type
_entity_poly.pdbx_seq_one_letter_code
_entity_poly.pdbx_strand_id
1 'polypeptide(L)'
;MESVRRFGAIVGADLLERMRSTKFWVIQGLICIASWWSFPTMDRDYVVLAINGHLRGEYSSAWIGMVVAMLAVWLSLVGFYLVRGTLVRDFETRVWQLLVATPLTRSAYLLAKWCSNMAVLMLVLVGALAVGVVAQLVRGENLQVDLVELVKPALLLALPSLALTSLLALVFDLVP
;
A
#
# COMPACT_ATOMS: atom_id res chain seq x y z
N MET A 1 -2.38 14.09 -25.84
CA MET A 1 -1.34 13.07 -25.56
C MET A 1 -0.21 13.59 -24.66
N GLU A 2 0.25 14.83 -24.83
CA GLU A 2 1.33 15.40 -23.99
C GLU A 2 0.97 15.55 -22.50
N SER A 3 -0.26 15.93 -22.15
CA SER A 3 -0.70 16.07 -20.74
C SER A 3 -0.66 14.74 -19.99
N VAL A 4 -1.06 13.65 -20.62
CA VAL A 4 -1.01 12.30 -20.03
C VAL A 4 0.43 11.84 -19.81
N ARG A 5 1.31 12.12 -20.77
CA ARG A 5 2.75 11.80 -20.66
C ARG A 5 3.40 12.57 -19.51
N ARG A 6 3.08 13.85 -19.33
CA ARG A 6 3.58 14.68 -18.23
C ARG A 6 3.05 14.20 -16.88
N PHE A 7 1.76 13.88 -16.80
CA PHE A 7 1.16 13.29 -15.60
C PHE A 7 1.88 12.01 -15.18
N GLY A 8 2.08 11.08 -16.12
CA GLY A 8 2.79 9.83 -15.87
C GLY A 8 4.27 10.04 -15.45
N ALA A 9 4.93 11.05 -16.01
CA ALA A 9 6.30 11.40 -15.63
C ALA A 9 6.40 11.90 -14.17
N ILE A 10 5.43 12.71 -13.71
CA ILE A 10 5.39 13.17 -12.30
C ILE A 10 5.17 12.00 -11.36
N VAL A 11 4.16 11.16 -11.64
CA VAL A 11 3.87 9.97 -10.81
C VAL A 11 5.07 9.03 -10.75
N GLY A 12 5.70 8.77 -11.90
CA GLY A 12 6.87 7.88 -11.99
C GLY A 12 8.10 8.43 -11.26
N ALA A 13 8.37 9.71 -11.37
CA ALA A 13 9.49 10.36 -10.67
C ALA A 13 9.31 10.30 -9.15
N ASP A 14 8.12 10.65 -8.65
CA ASP A 14 7.78 10.59 -7.24
C ASP A 14 7.87 9.15 -6.69
N LEU A 15 7.37 8.17 -7.45
CA LEU A 15 7.41 6.77 -7.06
C LEU A 15 8.85 6.28 -6.93
N LEU A 16 9.70 6.54 -7.94
CA LEU A 16 11.10 6.16 -7.93
C LEU A 16 11.89 6.79 -6.77
N GLU A 17 11.63 8.06 -6.49
CA GLU A 17 12.26 8.76 -5.38
C GLU A 17 11.91 8.11 -4.03
N ARG A 18 10.63 7.78 -3.82
CA ARG A 18 10.17 7.14 -2.60
C ARG A 18 10.68 5.71 -2.44
N MET A 19 10.72 4.93 -3.53
CA MET A 19 11.30 3.59 -3.51
C MET A 19 12.79 3.60 -3.15
N ARG A 20 13.50 4.71 -3.39
CA ARG A 20 14.90 4.90 -2.98
C ARG A 20 15.05 5.33 -1.52
N SER A 21 13.97 5.70 -0.84
CA SER A 21 14.01 6.15 0.55
C SER A 21 14.15 4.98 1.52
N THR A 22 14.98 5.13 2.54
CA THR A 22 15.12 4.14 3.63
C THR A 22 13.80 3.92 4.37
N LYS A 23 12.98 4.98 4.51
CA LYS A 23 11.66 4.90 5.17
C LYS A 23 10.73 3.91 4.48
N PHE A 24 10.71 3.90 3.15
CA PHE A 24 9.92 2.95 2.36
C PHE A 24 10.32 1.50 2.69
N TRP A 25 11.61 1.18 2.65
CA TRP A 25 12.09 -0.18 2.88
C TRP A 25 11.89 -0.66 4.31
N VAL A 26 12.00 0.23 5.30
CA VAL A 26 11.70 -0.10 6.71
C VAL A 26 10.23 -0.46 6.87
N ILE A 27 9.32 0.35 6.33
CA ILE A 27 7.87 0.07 6.40
C ILE A 27 7.52 -1.19 5.60
N GLN A 28 8.08 -1.35 4.41
CA GLN A 28 7.92 -2.56 3.60
C GLN A 28 8.35 -3.81 4.39
N GLY A 29 9.52 -3.77 5.02
CA GLY A 29 10.04 -4.87 5.84
C GLY A 29 9.14 -5.20 7.04
N LEU A 30 8.68 -4.18 7.77
CA LEU A 30 7.77 -4.38 8.91
C LEU A 30 6.43 -5.01 8.49
N ILE A 31 5.84 -4.54 7.40
CA ILE A 31 4.57 -5.10 6.88
C ILE A 31 4.79 -6.52 6.35
N CYS A 32 5.91 -6.80 5.69
CA CYS A 32 6.25 -8.16 5.25
C CYS A 32 6.44 -9.12 6.43
N ILE A 33 7.10 -8.69 7.51
CA ILE A 33 7.25 -9.48 8.74
C ILE A 33 5.88 -9.72 9.39
N ALA A 34 5.03 -8.69 9.47
CA ALA A 34 3.67 -8.83 9.99
C ALA A 34 2.84 -9.81 9.14
N SER A 35 2.94 -9.72 7.80
CA SER A 35 2.28 -10.65 6.88
C SER A 35 2.75 -12.10 7.13
N TRP A 36 4.05 -12.31 7.27
CA TRP A 36 4.61 -13.63 7.55
C TRP A 36 4.15 -14.22 8.88
N TRP A 37 4.14 -13.42 9.93
CA TRP A 37 3.70 -13.88 11.27
C TRP A 37 2.19 -14.06 11.39
N SER A 38 1.42 -13.38 10.57
CA SER A 38 -0.02 -13.57 10.49
C SER A 38 -0.43 -14.92 9.86
N PHE A 39 0.55 -15.68 9.38
CA PHE A 39 0.38 -17.03 8.85
C PHE A 39 0.99 -18.03 9.81
N PRO A 40 0.24 -18.54 10.82
CA PRO A 40 0.78 -19.45 11.83
C PRO A 40 1.17 -20.80 11.21
N THR A 41 2.11 -21.48 11.86
CA THR A 41 2.40 -22.90 11.55
C THR A 41 1.31 -23.77 12.13
N MET A 42 1.04 -24.92 11.49
CA MET A 42 -0.03 -25.86 11.90
C MET A 42 0.12 -26.37 13.35
N ASP A 43 1.34 -26.38 13.88
CA ASP A 43 1.66 -26.88 15.25
C ASP A 43 1.38 -25.84 16.35
N ARG A 44 0.81 -24.68 16.03
CA ARG A 44 0.59 -23.63 17.03
C ARG A 44 -0.87 -23.56 17.46
N ASP A 45 -1.08 -23.45 18.76
CA ASP A 45 -2.41 -23.40 19.41
C ASP A 45 -3.12 -22.04 19.25
N TYR A 46 -2.52 -21.05 18.58
CA TYR A 46 -3.17 -19.76 18.42
C TYR A 46 -3.76 -19.57 17.00
N VAL A 47 -4.91 -18.93 16.96
CA VAL A 47 -5.63 -18.59 15.73
C VAL A 47 -5.55 -17.09 15.50
N VAL A 48 -5.09 -16.67 14.32
CA VAL A 48 -4.98 -15.25 13.96
C VAL A 48 -6.32 -14.67 13.56
N LEU A 49 -7.17 -15.47 12.92
CA LEU A 49 -8.49 -15.09 12.49
C LEU A 49 -9.47 -16.21 12.80
N ALA A 50 -10.47 -15.95 13.64
CA ALA A 50 -11.52 -16.88 13.98
C ALA A 50 -12.90 -16.24 13.77
N ILE A 51 -13.83 -17.00 13.26
CA ILE A 51 -15.24 -16.62 13.14
C ILE A 51 -15.99 -17.25 14.31
N ASN A 52 -16.73 -16.43 15.07
CA ASN A 52 -17.47 -16.86 16.28
C ASN A 52 -16.63 -17.58 17.35
N GLY A 53 -15.31 -17.31 17.39
CA GLY A 53 -14.42 -17.86 18.43
C GLY A 53 -14.05 -19.34 18.29
N HIS A 54 -14.66 -20.08 17.37
CA HIS A 54 -14.48 -21.54 17.27
C HIS A 54 -14.10 -22.03 15.86
N LEU A 55 -14.42 -21.26 14.81
CA LEU A 55 -14.18 -21.65 13.44
C LEU A 55 -13.02 -20.83 12.88
N ARG A 56 -11.88 -21.46 12.63
CA ARG A 56 -10.84 -20.87 11.81
C ARG A 56 -11.07 -21.22 10.34
N GLY A 57 -10.76 -20.27 9.45
CA GLY A 57 -10.70 -20.56 8.02
C GLY A 57 -9.54 -21.49 7.68
N GLU A 58 -9.66 -22.21 6.57
CA GLU A 58 -8.56 -22.96 5.96
C GLU A 58 -7.42 -21.98 5.58
N TYR A 59 -6.17 -22.36 5.80
CA TYR A 59 -5.01 -21.56 5.39
C TYR A 59 -4.80 -21.64 3.88
N SER A 60 -5.55 -20.78 3.16
CA SER A 60 -5.67 -20.72 1.71
C SER A 60 -5.40 -19.29 1.19
N SER A 61 -5.57 -19.08 -0.11
CA SER A 61 -5.48 -17.75 -0.73
C SER A 61 -6.50 -16.76 -0.17
N ALA A 62 -7.72 -17.22 0.17
CA ALA A 62 -8.73 -16.39 0.82
C ALA A 62 -8.28 -15.89 2.19
N TRP A 63 -7.61 -16.74 2.98
CA TRP A 63 -7.02 -16.37 4.26
C TRP A 63 -6.00 -15.26 4.10
N ILE A 64 -5.07 -15.39 3.16
CA ILE A 64 -4.05 -14.37 2.90
C ILE A 64 -4.71 -13.05 2.51
N GLY A 65 -5.63 -13.09 1.55
CA GLY A 65 -6.35 -11.91 1.09
C GLY A 65 -7.03 -11.17 2.25
N MET A 66 -7.68 -11.89 3.16
CA MET A 66 -8.34 -11.34 4.32
C MET A 66 -7.35 -10.74 5.33
N VAL A 67 -6.29 -11.47 5.66
CA VAL A 67 -5.25 -11.01 6.60
C VAL A 67 -4.54 -9.77 6.06
N VAL A 68 -4.17 -9.76 4.79
CA VAL A 68 -3.51 -8.59 4.17
C VAL A 68 -4.47 -7.41 4.08
N ALA A 69 -5.76 -7.63 3.83
CA ALA A 69 -6.77 -6.58 3.91
C ALA A 69 -6.89 -5.98 5.32
N MET A 70 -6.78 -6.80 6.38
CA MET A 70 -6.71 -6.31 7.76
C MET A 70 -5.42 -5.53 8.04
N LEU A 71 -4.27 -6.02 7.54
CA LEU A 71 -3.00 -5.30 7.64
C LEU A 71 -3.03 -3.94 6.91
N ALA A 72 -3.89 -3.78 5.91
CA ALA A 72 -4.06 -2.49 5.24
C ALA A 72 -4.61 -1.40 6.17
N VAL A 73 -5.33 -1.74 7.23
CA VAL A 73 -5.76 -0.78 8.25
C VAL A 73 -4.54 -0.23 8.98
N TRP A 74 -3.61 -1.10 9.40
CA TRP A 74 -2.34 -0.69 9.99
C TRP A 74 -1.46 0.07 9.01
N LEU A 75 -1.43 -0.38 7.76
CA LEU A 75 -0.73 0.31 6.68
C LEU A 75 -1.32 1.70 6.45
N SER A 76 -2.62 1.92 6.64
CA SER A 76 -3.23 3.24 6.53
C SER A 76 -2.68 4.21 7.59
N LEU A 77 -2.47 3.75 8.82
CA LEU A 77 -1.90 4.56 9.89
C LEU A 77 -0.41 4.87 9.66
N VAL A 78 0.39 3.84 9.43
CA VAL A 78 1.84 3.99 9.21
C VAL A 78 2.12 4.62 7.84
N GLY A 79 1.35 4.24 6.84
CA GLY A 79 1.45 4.73 5.46
C GLY A 79 1.13 6.21 5.34
N PHE A 80 0.27 6.75 6.19
CA PHE A 80 0.04 8.20 6.27
C PHE A 80 1.37 8.95 6.49
N TYR A 81 2.20 8.48 7.40
CA TYR A 81 3.53 9.08 7.66
C TYR A 81 4.52 8.84 6.50
N LEU A 82 4.35 7.75 5.75
CA LEU A 82 5.17 7.47 4.58
C LEU A 82 4.88 8.43 3.43
N VAL A 83 3.59 8.77 3.23
CA VAL A 83 3.16 9.58 2.09
C VAL A 83 2.97 11.06 2.41
N ARG A 84 2.95 11.45 3.69
CA ARG A 84 2.92 12.84 4.13
C ARG A 84 4.19 13.59 3.75
N GLY A 85 4.07 14.90 3.60
CA GLY A 85 5.21 15.79 3.29
C GLY A 85 5.58 15.84 1.81
N THR A 86 4.73 15.29 0.93
CA THR A 86 5.00 15.28 -0.52
C THR A 86 5.02 16.68 -1.10
N LEU A 87 4.06 17.51 -0.72
CA LEU A 87 3.96 18.90 -1.20
C LEU A 87 5.04 19.78 -0.56
N VAL A 88 5.27 19.62 0.74
CA VAL A 88 6.30 20.38 1.47
C VAL A 88 7.67 20.15 0.84
N ARG A 89 7.98 18.90 0.50
CA ARG A 89 9.25 18.56 -0.14
C ARG A 89 9.41 19.21 -1.51
N ASP A 90 8.36 19.29 -2.33
CA ASP A 90 8.42 19.95 -3.63
C ASP A 90 8.69 21.47 -3.48
N PHE A 91 8.25 22.08 -2.38
CA PHE A 91 8.58 23.45 -2.04
C PHE A 91 10.05 23.59 -1.62
N GLU A 92 10.55 22.71 -0.77
CA GLU A 92 11.94 22.73 -0.28
C GLU A 92 12.95 22.50 -1.41
N THR A 93 12.67 21.57 -2.31
CA THR A 93 13.52 21.22 -3.45
C THR A 93 13.35 22.18 -4.64
N ARG A 94 12.51 23.22 -4.53
CA ARG A 94 12.20 24.19 -5.57
C ARG A 94 11.63 23.59 -6.87
N VAL A 95 11.18 22.36 -6.86
CA VAL A 95 10.53 21.70 -8.01
C VAL A 95 9.27 22.45 -8.43
N TRP A 96 8.59 23.13 -7.49
CA TRP A 96 7.44 23.97 -7.79
C TRP A 96 7.74 25.06 -8.84
N GLN A 97 8.96 25.61 -8.91
CA GLN A 97 9.35 26.60 -9.90
C GLN A 97 9.32 26.05 -11.34
N LEU A 98 9.76 24.79 -11.50
CA LEU A 98 9.70 24.08 -12.77
C LEU A 98 8.25 23.75 -13.15
N LEU A 99 7.41 23.39 -12.16
CA LEU A 99 6.01 23.07 -12.38
C LEU A 99 5.20 24.29 -12.83
N VAL A 100 5.46 25.47 -12.26
CA VAL A 100 4.78 26.72 -12.66
C VAL A 100 5.16 27.14 -14.10
N ALA A 101 6.36 26.79 -14.56
CA ALA A 101 6.78 27.05 -15.94
C ALA A 101 6.12 26.08 -16.96
N THR A 102 5.39 25.05 -16.49
CA THR A 102 4.68 24.11 -17.36
C THR A 102 3.18 24.43 -17.40
N PRO A 103 2.49 24.22 -18.54
CA PRO A 103 1.05 24.40 -18.65
C PRO A 103 0.29 23.25 -17.97
N LEU A 104 0.55 23.01 -16.67
CA LEU A 104 -0.11 22.02 -15.85
C LEU A 104 -1.16 22.69 -14.97
N THR A 105 -2.38 22.16 -14.96
CA THR A 105 -3.43 22.68 -14.05
C THR A 105 -3.17 22.24 -12.62
N ARG A 106 -3.57 23.04 -11.65
CA ARG A 106 -3.43 22.71 -10.22
C ARG A 106 -4.09 21.39 -9.85
N SER A 107 -5.27 21.11 -10.42
CA SER A 107 -5.99 19.86 -10.22
C SER A 107 -5.23 18.65 -10.76
N ALA A 108 -4.64 18.75 -11.96
CA ALA A 108 -3.84 17.68 -12.54
C ALA A 108 -2.58 17.38 -11.69
N TYR A 109 -1.94 18.39 -11.14
CA TYR A 109 -0.82 18.23 -10.22
C TYR A 109 -1.22 17.51 -8.92
N LEU A 110 -2.30 17.95 -8.26
CA LEU A 110 -2.78 17.32 -7.03
C LEU A 110 -3.23 15.87 -7.27
N LEU A 111 -3.90 15.60 -8.40
CA LEU A 111 -4.26 14.24 -8.79
C LEU A 111 -3.01 13.37 -9.04
N ALA A 112 -1.96 13.90 -9.67
CA ALA A 112 -0.72 13.17 -9.87
C ALA A 112 -0.07 12.81 -8.52
N LYS A 113 -0.07 13.74 -7.56
CA LYS A 113 0.45 13.49 -6.20
C LYS A 113 -0.40 12.45 -5.44
N TRP A 114 -1.72 12.53 -5.54
CA TRP A 114 -2.61 11.52 -4.97
C TRP A 114 -2.36 10.14 -5.57
N CYS A 115 -2.28 10.03 -6.90
CA CYS A 115 -1.96 8.76 -7.58
C CYS A 115 -0.59 8.22 -7.18
N SER A 116 0.43 9.08 -7.06
CA SER A 116 1.76 8.69 -6.60
C SER A 116 1.74 8.15 -5.17
N ASN A 117 1.06 8.84 -4.24
CA ASN A 117 0.88 8.39 -2.86
C ASN A 117 0.18 7.03 -2.81
N MET A 118 -0.91 6.89 -3.57
CA MET A 118 -1.65 5.64 -3.70
C MET A 118 -0.78 4.51 -4.23
N ALA A 119 0.01 4.77 -5.29
CA ALA A 119 0.90 3.78 -5.90
C ALA A 119 1.95 3.25 -4.91
N VAL A 120 2.54 4.13 -4.07
CA VAL A 120 3.49 3.73 -3.02
C VAL A 120 2.84 2.80 -2.00
N LEU A 121 1.63 3.14 -1.51
CA LEU A 121 0.90 2.31 -0.55
C LEU A 121 0.49 0.96 -1.15
N MET A 122 0.04 0.97 -2.40
CA MET A 122 -0.28 -0.26 -3.14
C MET A 122 0.96 -1.14 -3.34
N LEU A 123 2.13 -0.56 -3.54
CA LEU A 123 3.39 -1.32 -3.67
C LEU A 123 3.74 -2.05 -2.37
N VAL A 124 3.53 -1.39 -1.22
CA VAL A 124 3.70 -2.04 0.09
C VAL A 124 2.70 -3.19 0.27
N LEU A 125 1.44 -2.98 -0.12
CA LEU A 125 0.40 -4.02 -0.05
C LEU A 125 0.74 -5.23 -0.95
N VAL A 126 1.19 -4.98 -2.17
CA VAL A 126 1.62 -6.06 -3.10
C VAL A 126 2.78 -6.86 -2.51
N GLY A 127 3.74 -6.19 -1.86
CA GLY A 127 4.82 -6.89 -1.15
C GLY A 127 4.32 -7.77 -0.01
N ALA A 128 3.31 -7.31 0.74
CA ALA A 128 2.67 -8.12 1.79
C ALA A 128 1.93 -9.34 1.22
N LEU A 129 1.20 -9.16 0.11
CA LEU A 129 0.55 -10.27 -0.61
C LEU A 129 1.57 -11.29 -1.12
N ALA A 130 2.67 -10.84 -1.70
CA ALA A 130 3.73 -11.73 -2.18
C ALA A 130 4.32 -12.59 -1.05
N VAL A 131 4.61 -11.98 0.10
CA VAL A 131 5.07 -12.72 1.30
C VAL A 131 3.98 -13.68 1.81
N GLY A 132 2.71 -13.26 1.78
CA GLY A 132 1.57 -14.13 2.12
C GLY A 132 1.50 -15.37 1.23
N VAL A 133 1.67 -15.21 -0.09
CA VAL A 133 1.70 -16.35 -1.03
C VAL A 133 2.86 -17.29 -0.72
N VAL A 134 4.05 -16.75 -0.42
CA VAL A 134 5.19 -17.60 0.00
C VAL A 134 4.86 -18.34 1.30
N ALA A 135 4.23 -17.69 2.26
CA ALA A 135 3.80 -18.33 3.50
C ALA A 135 2.76 -19.42 3.25
N GLN A 136 1.81 -19.24 2.32
CA GLN A 136 0.85 -20.26 1.90
C GLN A 136 1.57 -21.50 1.35
N LEU A 137 2.52 -21.29 0.45
CA LEU A 137 3.26 -22.41 -0.17
C LEU A 137 4.12 -23.20 0.83
N VAL A 138 4.53 -22.55 1.93
CA VAL A 138 5.39 -23.20 2.96
C VAL A 138 4.58 -23.77 4.12
N ARG A 139 3.46 -23.13 4.50
CA ARG A 139 2.71 -23.43 5.73
C ARG A 139 1.21 -23.63 5.50
N GLY A 140 0.71 -23.44 4.27
CA GLY A 140 -0.71 -23.51 3.96
C GLY A 140 -1.24 -24.94 3.98
N GLU A 141 -2.52 -25.06 4.30
CA GLU A 141 -3.30 -26.32 4.17
C GLU A 141 -3.67 -26.54 2.70
N ASN A 142 -4.00 -25.47 1.99
CA ASN A 142 -4.28 -25.49 0.57
C ASN A 142 -3.13 -24.78 -0.18
N LEU A 143 -2.37 -25.53 -0.98
CA LEU A 143 -1.24 -25.02 -1.75
C LEU A 143 -1.66 -24.43 -3.11
N GLN A 144 -2.94 -24.55 -3.50
CA GLN A 144 -3.44 -23.96 -4.74
C GLN A 144 -3.60 -22.45 -4.56
N VAL A 145 -2.90 -21.67 -5.37
CA VAL A 145 -3.00 -20.21 -5.33
C VAL A 145 -4.15 -19.76 -6.22
N ASP A 146 -5.24 -19.32 -5.61
CA ASP A 146 -6.35 -18.66 -6.31
C ASP A 146 -6.18 -17.14 -6.25
N LEU A 147 -5.84 -16.56 -7.42
CA LEU A 147 -5.60 -15.13 -7.55
C LEU A 147 -6.86 -14.29 -7.29
N VAL A 148 -8.05 -14.81 -7.58
CA VAL A 148 -9.31 -14.08 -7.38
C VAL A 148 -9.58 -13.96 -5.88
N GLU A 149 -9.48 -15.05 -5.14
CA GLU A 149 -9.67 -15.08 -3.70
C GLU A 149 -8.59 -14.27 -2.96
N LEU A 150 -7.37 -14.27 -3.46
CA LEU A 150 -6.26 -13.51 -2.93
C LEU A 150 -6.47 -11.99 -3.08
N VAL A 151 -6.83 -11.55 -4.29
CA VAL A 151 -6.86 -10.12 -4.66
C VAL A 151 -8.19 -9.46 -4.30
N LYS A 152 -9.30 -10.21 -4.29
CA LYS A 152 -10.63 -9.68 -4.03
C LYS A 152 -10.75 -8.94 -2.69
N PRO A 153 -10.33 -9.48 -1.52
CA PRO A 153 -10.37 -8.75 -0.26
C PRO A 153 -9.44 -7.52 -0.26
N ALA A 154 -8.27 -7.62 -0.89
CA ALA A 154 -7.33 -6.51 -1.02
C ALA A 154 -7.94 -5.36 -1.83
N LEU A 155 -8.62 -5.64 -2.95
CA LEU A 155 -9.29 -4.61 -3.75
C LEU A 155 -10.50 -4.01 -3.05
N LEU A 156 -11.31 -4.81 -2.37
CA LEU A 156 -12.56 -4.33 -1.77
C LEU A 156 -12.35 -3.59 -0.45
N LEU A 157 -11.37 -3.99 0.35
CA LEU A 157 -11.14 -3.44 1.69
C LEU A 157 -9.90 -2.52 1.73
N ALA A 158 -8.78 -2.98 1.19
CA ALA A 158 -7.53 -2.23 1.28
C ALA A 158 -7.51 -1.01 0.34
N LEU A 159 -7.95 -1.16 -0.91
CA LEU A 159 -7.88 -0.07 -1.89
C LEU A 159 -8.65 1.17 -1.45
N PRO A 160 -9.91 1.12 -0.97
CA PRO A 160 -10.62 2.30 -0.48
C PRO A 160 -9.93 2.96 0.71
N SER A 161 -9.43 2.16 1.68
CA SER A 161 -8.76 2.68 2.87
C SER A 161 -7.44 3.39 2.52
N LEU A 162 -6.64 2.82 1.61
CA LEU A 162 -5.40 3.43 1.15
C LEU A 162 -5.64 4.67 0.27
N ALA A 163 -6.70 4.66 -0.54
CA ALA A 163 -7.12 5.82 -1.33
C ALA A 163 -7.50 7.00 -0.43
N LEU A 164 -8.25 6.72 0.64
CA LEU A 164 -8.62 7.72 1.63
C LEU A 164 -7.38 8.23 2.39
N THR A 165 -6.49 7.33 2.82
CA THR A 165 -5.25 7.69 3.52
C THR A 165 -4.36 8.59 2.67
N SER A 166 -4.19 8.27 1.38
CA SER A 166 -3.41 9.07 0.44
C SER A 166 -4.03 10.46 0.21
N LEU A 167 -5.36 10.55 0.20
CA LEU A 167 -6.08 11.82 0.11
C LEU A 167 -5.91 12.66 1.38
N LEU A 168 -6.11 12.05 2.54
CA LEU A 168 -5.92 12.72 3.83
C LEU A 168 -4.49 13.26 3.98
N ALA A 169 -3.48 12.49 3.59
CA ALA A 169 -2.09 12.96 3.64
C ALA A 169 -1.88 14.24 2.82
N LEU A 170 -2.48 14.33 1.63
CA LEU A 170 -2.41 15.55 0.82
C LEU A 170 -3.17 16.72 1.45
N VAL A 171 -4.34 16.47 2.05
CA VAL A 171 -5.11 17.52 2.74
C VAL A 171 -4.29 18.09 3.90
N PHE A 172 -3.64 17.22 4.68
CA PHE A 172 -2.78 17.65 5.78
C PHE A 172 -1.48 18.36 5.31
N ASP A 173 -1.01 18.09 4.11
CA ASP A 173 0.11 18.84 3.51
C ASP A 173 -0.32 20.24 3.03
N LEU A 174 -1.61 20.46 2.78
CA LEU A 174 -2.15 21.76 2.35
C LEU A 174 -2.50 22.69 3.52
N VAL A 175 -2.69 22.12 4.72
CA VAL A 175 -2.98 22.89 5.93
C VAL A 175 -1.66 23.19 6.64
N PRO A 176 -1.29 24.47 6.81
CA PRO A 176 -0.03 24.86 7.45
C PRO A 176 0.02 24.53 8.93
#